data_57ed3d6b86b24c8dec86410a866e9483
#
_entry.id   57ed3d6b86b24c8dec86410a866e9483
#
_cell.length_a   1.000
_cell.length_b   1.000
_cell.length_c   1.000
_cell.angle_alpha   90.00
_cell.angle_beta   90.00
_cell.angle_gamma   90.00
#
_symmetry.space_group_name_H-M   'P 1'
#
loop_
_entity.id
_entity.type
_entity.pdbx_description
1 polymer ?
#
loop_
_entity_poly.entity_id
_entity_poly.type
_entity_poly.pdbx_seq_one_letter_code
_entity_poly.pdbx_strand_id
1 'polypeptide(L)'
;MKRHFIYHQALVVFATFFVTLSMLTGCKENIDESNLYTFTGETIEDFLANRDDQYSSFNYILKRIGYDKILSAYGQYTCFAPNNDAVSHYLDSLYNDPVNVDNPHNGMTGQGLEGLTDSLCRDIALFHLSATQWMGVDMSSGKTISTMLGRDLNTGIDSVSGSIMINRYSAIVTMDNELENGILHEIDHVIQRSNRLMAGEMEQHADLFSIYSQALKVTGLADSLTAQKRTDFDEADVAGQYKFYVPKECVMGYTIFAETDEALRAKGINNMDDLAKFANEVYAHCADAGSGWYDYYRNHGITVSTGNDYAKPNNALNMFLRYHILKCKVPFDKLIRTFNEFPK
;
A
#
# COMPACT_ATOMS: atom_id res chain seq x y z
N MET A 1 -46.64 1.87 72.99
CA MET A 1 -46.44 1.60 71.56
C MET A 1 -45.69 2.71 70.80
N LYS A 2 -45.89 4.01 71.03
CA LYS A 2 -45.19 5.06 70.26
C LYS A 2 -43.65 5.16 70.48
N ARG A 3 -43.15 4.79 71.68
CA ARG A 3 -41.72 4.87 71.96
C ARG A 3 -40.87 3.80 71.25
N HIS A 4 -41.39 2.60 71.09
CA HIS A 4 -40.66 1.52 70.36
C HIS A 4 -40.53 1.81 68.83
N PHE A 5 -41.54 2.45 68.25
CA PHE A 5 -41.54 2.80 66.83
C PHE A 5 -40.45 3.84 66.47
N ILE A 6 -40.24 4.84 67.35
CA ILE A 6 -39.24 5.88 67.19
C ILE A 6 -37.82 5.29 67.26
N TYR A 7 -37.58 4.36 68.19
CA TYR A 7 -36.29 3.68 68.34
C TYR A 7 -35.95 2.79 67.11
N HIS A 8 -36.98 2.12 66.55
CA HIS A 8 -36.74 1.34 65.30
C HIS A 8 -36.43 2.20 64.09
N GLN A 9 -37.15 3.32 63.95
CA GLN A 9 -36.83 4.25 62.84
C GLN A 9 -35.45 4.90 63.01
N ALA A 10 -35.05 5.29 64.21
CA ALA A 10 -33.74 5.82 64.49
C ALA A 10 -32.64 4.77 64.22
N LEU A 11 -32.86 3.51 64.56
CA LEU A 11 -31.90 2.44 64.33
C LEU A 11 -31.73 2.14 62.81
N VAL A 12 -32.83 2.16 62.07
CA VAL A 12 -32.77 1.95 60.59
C VAL A 12 -32.05 3.10 59.92
N VAL A 13 -32.30 4.36 60.30
CA VAL A 13 -31.62 5.53 59.77
C VAL A 13 -30.11 5.50 60.11
N PHE A 14 -29.76 5.06 61.31
CA PHE A 14 -28.37 4.93 61.72
C PHE A 14 -27.64 3.79 60.99
N ALA A 15 -28.33 2.66 60.77
CA ALA A 15 -27.78 1.55 59.99
C ALA A 15 -27.59 1.89 58.50
N THR A 16 -28.55 2.62 57.88
CA THR A 16 -28.41 3.06 56.51
C THR A 16 -27.31 4.11 56.36
N PHE A 17 -27.13 5.02 57.32
CA PHE A 17 -26.03 6.00 57.30
C PHE A 17 -24.68 5.32 57.44
N PHE A 18 -24.56 4.25 58.26
CA PHE A 18 -23.29 3.51 58.42
C PHE A 18 -22.96 2.67 57.17
N VAL A 19 -23.93 2.13 56.46
CA VAL A 19 -23.75 1.39 55.20
C VAL A 19 -23.35 2.34 54.06
N THR A 20 -23.93 3.56 54.01
CA THR A 20 -23.53 4.57 53.02
C THR A 20 -22.14 5.14 53.28
N LEU A 21 -21.75 5.26 54.56
CA LEU A 21 -20.40 5.76 54.93
C LEU A 21 -19.29 4.73 54.59
N SER A 22 -19.59 3.43 54.70
CA SER A 22 -18.65 2.36 54.32
C SER A 22 -18.47 2.20 52.81
N MET A 23 -19.39 2.71 51.99
CA MET A 23 -19.25 2.73 50.56
C MET A 23 -18.41 3.91 50.03
N LEU A 24 -18.07 4.87 50.89
CA LEU A 24 -17.22 6.03 50.55
C LEU A 24 -15.72 5.78 50.82
N THR A 25 -15.35 4.66 51.43
CA THR A 25 -13.96 4.22 51.41
C THR A 25 -13.72 3.51 50.08
N GLY A 26 -13.76 4.27 49.00
CA GLY A 26 -13.23 3.84 47.71
C GLY A 26 -11.78 3.42 47.94
N CYS A 27 -11.41 2.26 47.48
CA CYS A 27 -10.03 1.81 47.42
C CYS A 27 -9.19 2.97 46.88
N LYS A 28 -8.30 3.53 47.69
CA LYS A 28 -7.09 4.10 47.18
C LYS A 28 -6.33 2.88 46.66
N GLU A 29 -6.53 2.54 45.40
CA GLU A 29 -5.49 1.79 44.70
C GLU A 29 -4.23 2.68 44.78
N ASN A 30 -3.34 2.31 45.69
CA ASN A 30 -1.97 2.70 45.52
C ASN A 30 -1.52 2.01 44.26
N ILE A 31 -1.65 2.69 43.11
CA ILE A 31 -0.96 2.29 41.90
C ILE A 31 0.50 2.22 42.32
N ASP A 32 1.02 1.01 42.44
CA ASP A 32 2.43 0.80 42.69
C ASP A 32 3.18 1.29 41.45
N GLU A 33 3.61 2.52 41.50
CA GLU A 33 4.36 3.17 40.41
C GLU A 33 5.66 2.41 40.08
N SER A 34 6.10 1.50 40.96
CA SER A 34 7.24 0.61 40.69
C SER A 34 6.98 -0.41 39.61
N ASN A 35 5.70 -0.67 39.28
CA ASN A 35 5.26 -1.53 38.16
C ASN A 35 4.88 -0.73 36.90
N LEU A 36 4.95 0.58 36.91
CA LEU A 36 4.90 1.36 35.67
C LEU A 36 6.17 1.05 34.90
N TYR A 37 6.00 0.47 33.73
CA TYR A 37 7.10 0.18 32.81
C TYR A 37 7.77 1.50 32.45
N THR A 38 8.89 1.77 33.11
CA THR A 38 9.73 2.92 32.78
C THR A 38 10.64 2.50 31.65
N PHE A 39 10.50 3.14 30.48
CA PHE A 39 11.45 2.97 29.41
C PHE A 39 12.87 3.22 29.93
N THR A 40 13.72 2.21 29.85
CA THR A 40 15.14 2.30 30.23
C THR A 40 16.04 2.37 29.01
N GLY A 41 15.48 2.11 27.82
CA GLY A 41 16.16 2.15 26.55
C GLY A 41 15.75 3.35 25.67
N GLU A 42 16.38 3.47 24.53
CA GLU A 42 16.11 4.50 23.52
C GLU A 42 14.84 4.12 22.72
N THR A 43 13.89 5.03 22.62
CA THR A 43 12.72 4.87 21.75
C THR A 43 13.07 5.25 20.31
N ILE A 44 12.17 4.97 19.34
CA ILE A 44 12.36 5.40 17.94
C ILE A 44 12.50 6.93 17.86
N GLU A 45 11.71 7.68 18.62
CA GLU A 45 11.83 9.14 18.67
C GLU A 45 13.18 9.58 19.26
N ASP A 46 13.60 8.99 20.37
CA ASP A 46 14.90 9.29 20.99
C ASP A 46 16.06 9.01 20.03
N PHE A 47 15.98 7.87 19.29
CA PHE A 47 16.99 7.52 18.28
C PHE A 47 17.12 8.58 17.20
N LEU A 48 16.01 9.05 16.67
CA LEU A 48 15.98 10.08 15.63
C LEU A 48 16.41 11.46 16.17
N ALA A 49 15.96 11.81 17.37
CA ALA A 49 16.27 13.09 18.01
C ALA A 49 17.74 13.21 18.45
N ASN A 50 18.33 12.09 18.90
CA ASN A 50 19.74 12.08 19.33
C ASN A 50 20.73 12.07 18.15
N ARG A 51 20.23 11.88 16.90
CA ARG A 51 21.02 11.84 15.65
C ARG A 51 20.53 12.89 14.65
N ASP A 52 20.36 14.11 15.12
CA ASP A 52 19.85 15.25 14.35
C ASP A 52 20.73 15.55 13.11
N ASP A 53 22.03 15.29 13.19
CA ASP A 53 22.94 15.39 12.05
C ASP A 53 22.56 14.46 10.88
N GLN A 54 21.86 13.38 11.15
CA GLN A 54 21.47 12.38 10.14
C GLN A 54 19.97 12.38 9.83
N TYR A 55 19.10 12.66 10.81
CA TYR A 55 17.64 12.44 10.68
C TYR A 55 16.78 13.66 11.00
N SER A 56 17.36 14.86 11.15
CA SER A 56 16.59 16.08 11.48
C SER A 56 15.45 16.35 10.51
N SER A 57 15.63 16.07 9.22
CA SER A 57 14.61 16.28 8.21
C SER A 57 13.41 15.33 8.37
N PHE A 58 13.66 14.06 8.61
CA PHE A 58 12.59 13.08 8.83
C PHE A 58 11.91 13.30 10.18
N ASN A 59 12.67 13.62 11.21
CA ASN A 59 12.16 13.98 12.53
C ASN A 59 11.27 15.25 12.49
N TYR A 60 11.65 16.26 11.68
CA TYR A 60 10.81 17.43 11.42
C TYR A 60 9.43 17.02 10.83
N ILE A 61 9.42 16.12 9.83
CA ILE A 61 8.18 15.63 9.20
C ILE A 61 7.29 14.91 10.24
N LEU A 62 7.88 14.05 11.08
CA LEU A 62 7.16 13.34 12.13
C LEU A 62 6.57 14.30 13.19
N LYS A 63 7.36 15.27 13.66
CA LYS A 63 6.94 16.29 14.63
C LYS A 63 5.81 17.17 14.12
N ARG A 64 5.85 17.53 12.84
CA ARG A 64 4.82 18.38 12.23
C ARG A 64 3.44 17.76 12.25
N ILE A 65 3.35 16.43 12.21
CA ILE A 65 2.07 15.69 12.27
C ILE A 65 1.81 15.09 13.66
N GLY A 66 2.67 15.34 14.64
CA GLY A 66 2.54 14.88 16.03
C GLY A 66 2.82 13.39 16.23
N TYR A 67 3.53 12.73 15.31
CA TYR A 67 3.89 11.32 15.41
C TYR A 67 5.15 11.07 16.25
N ASP A 68 5.94 12.10 16.53
CA ASP A 68 6.99 12.10 17.55
C ASP A 68 6.47 11.55 18.90
N LYS A 69 5.30 12.01 19.33
CA LYS A 69 4.66 11.57 20.58
C LYS A 69 4.20 10.11 20.54
N ILE A 70 3.82 9.61 19.37
CA ILE A 70 3.43 8.21 19.19
C ILE A 70 4.68 7.34 19.24
N LEU A 71 5.77 7.76 18.61
CA LEU A 71 7.03 7.05 18.55
C LEU A 71 7.89 7.19 19.83
N SER A 72 7.51 8.06 20.77
CA SER A 72 8.04 8.09 22.13
C SER A 72 7.25 7.24 23.11
N ALA A 73 6.06 6.73 22.72
CA ALA A 73 5.19 5.91 23.55
C ALA A 73 5.47 4.42 23.37
N TYR A 74 4.93 3.61 24.29
CA TYR A 74 4.99 2.16 24.18
C TYR A 74 4.30 1.68 22.88
N GLY A 75 4.92 0.72 22.20
CA GLY A 75 4.40 0.16 20.96
C GLY A 75 5.31 -0.93 20.39
N GLN A 76 4.93 -1.44 19.23
CA GLN A 76 5.70 -2.43 18.45
C GLN A 76 5.76 -1.96 17.01
N TYR A 77 6.54 -0.92 16.78
CA TYR A 77 6.62 -0.27 15.48
C TYR A 77 7.79 -0.78 14.65
N THR A 78 7.68 -0.62 13.34
CA THR A 78 8.84 -0.60 12.45
C THR A 78 8.92 0.78 11.81
N CYS A 79 10.08 1.39 11.89
CA CYS A 79 10.39 2.67 11.28
C CYS A 79 11.45 2.47 10.18
N PHE A 80 11.13 2.85 8.96
CA PHE A 80 12.08 2.96 7.86
C PHE A 80 12.56 4.41 7.78
N ALA A 81 13.72 4.71 8.35
CA ALA A 81 14.21 6.06 8.53
C ALA A 81 15.13 6.50 7.38
N PRO A 82 14.69 7.41 6.50
CA PRO A 82 15.56 8.04 5.50
C PRO A 82 16.46 9.07 6.16
N ASN A 83 17.72 9.15 5.75
CA ASN A 83 18.63 10.17 6.20
C ASN A 83 18.32 11.56 5.58
N ASN A 84 18.99 12.61 6.03
CA ASN A 84 18.77 13.98 5.59
C ASN A 84 19.02 14.15 4.08
N ASP A 85 20.03 13.48 3.52
CA ASP A 85 20.33 13.53 2.09
C ASP A 85 19.22 12.87 1.26
N ALA A 86 18.74 11.71 1.70
CA ALA A 86 17.63 11.04 1.06
C ALA A 86 16.36 11.91 1.04
N VAL A 87 16.06 12.58 2.15
CA VAL A 87 14.91 13.50 2.23
C VAL A 87 15.12 14.71 1.32
N SER A 88 16.32 15.32 1.31
CA SER A 88 16.61 16.47 0.44
C SER A 88 16.45 16.12 -1.03
N HIS A 89 17.04 15.03 -1.48
CA HIS A 89 16.92 14.55 -2.87
C HIS A 89 15.46 14.28 -3.25
N TYR A 90 14.69 13.68 -2.35
CA TYR A 90 13.28 13.42 -2.59
C TYR A 90 12.47 14.71 -2.73
N LEU A 91 12.69 15.71 -1.86
CA LEU A 91 11.97 16.98 -1.91
C LEU A 91 12.30 17.78 -3.17
N ASP A 92 13.55 17.76 -3.60
CA ASP A 92 13.98 18.41 -4.84
C ASP A 92 13.33 17.75 -6.07
N SER A 93 13.29 16.43 -6.11
CA SER A 93 12.58 15.67 -7.16
C SER A 93 11.08 15.95 -7.12
N LEU A 94 10.47 15.92 -5.94
CA LEU A 94 9.03 16.15 -5.78
C LEU A 94 8.61 17.55 -6.27
N TYR A 95 9.46 18.55 -6.01
CA TYR A 95 9.17 19.93 -6.40
C TYR A 95 9.40 20.18 -7.90
N ASN A 96 10.45 19.58 -8.47
CA ASN A 96 10.90 19.89 -9.84
C ASN A 96 10.38 18.93 -10.91
N ASP A 97 9.87 17.74 -10.51
CA ASP A 97 9.35 16.72 -11.44
C ASP A 97 7.83 16.54 -11.29
N PRO A 98 7.03 17.41 -11.90
CA PRO A 98 5.58 17.39 -11.75
C PRO A 98 4.98 16.13 -12.41
N VAL A 99 4.24 15.36 -11.63
CA VAL A 99 3.48 14.19 -12.11
C VAL A 99 2.24 14.62 -12.90
N ASN A 100 1.71 15.81 -12.61
CA ASN A 100 0.50 16.35 -13.23
C ASN A 100 0.69 17.82 -13.58
N VAL A 101 0.33 18.20 -14.81
CA VAL A 101 0.40 19.59 -15.32
C VAL A 101 -0.43 20.56 -14.45
N ASP A 102 -1.54 20.09 -13.91
CA ASP A 102 -2.40 20.89 -13.05
C ASP A 102 -1.88 21.05 -11.60
N ASN A 103 -0.83 20.31 -11.25
CA ASN A 103 -0.17 20.38 -9.95
C ASN A 103 1.36 20.45 -10.12
N PRO A 104 1.89 21.59 -10.51
CA PRO A 104 3.28 21.74 -11.00
C PRO A 104 4.34 21.40 -9.94
N HIS A 105 3.98 21.38 -8.65
CA HIS A 105 4.92 21.07 -7.57
C HIS A 105 4.42 19.91 -6.69
N ASN A 106 3.58 19.03 -7.23
CA ASN A 106 3.06 17.84 -6.54
C ASN A 106 2.42 18.15 -5.15
N GLY A 107 1.83 19.35 -5.01
CA GLY A 107 1.18 19.79 -3.78
C GLY A 107 2.10 20.46 -2.77
N MET A 108 3.36 20.70 -3.12
CA MET A 108 4.26 21.54 -2.31
C MET A 108 3.93 23.04 -2.52
N THR A 109 4.09 23.82 -1.46
CA THR A 109 3.89 25.28 -1.47
C THR A 109 5.19 26.05 -1.75
N GLY A 110 6.35 25.37 -1.69
CA GLY A 110 7.69 25.91 -1.92
C GLY A 110 8.73 24.80 -1.89
N GLN A 111 9.98 25.14 -2.07
CA GLN A 111 11.09 24.19 -2.02
C GLN A 111 11.42 23.77 -0.59
N GLY A 112 11.97 22.58 -0.43
CA GLY A 112 12.46 22.06 0.84
C GLY A 112 11.37 21.71 1.85
N LEU A 113 11.76 21.49 3.10
CA LEU A 113 10.86 21.03 4.18
C LEU A 113 9.72 22.00 4.46
N GLU A 114 9.98 23.31 4.42
CA GLU A 114 8.96 24.35 4.67
C GLU A 114 7.88 24.37 3.58
N GLY A 115 8.20 23.90 2.39
CA GLY A 115 7.24 23.79 1.29
C GLY A 115 6.28 22.60 1.40
N LEU A 116 6.52 21.67 2.31
CA LEU A 116 5.63 20.54 2.52
C LEU A 116 4.31 21.01 3.15
N THR A 117 3.19 20.45 2.69
CA THR A 117 1.90 20.57 3.37
C THR A 117 1.77 19.50 4.45
N ASP A 118 0.87 19.70 5.42
CA ASP A 118 0.62 18.70 6.48
C ASP A 118 0.14 17.36 5.88
N SER A 119 -0.58 17.40 4.75
CA SER A 119 -1.00 16.20 4.02
C SER A 119 0.20 15.43 3.47
N LEU A 120 1.17 16.13 2.85
CA LEU A 120 2.39 15.50 2.33
C LEU A 120 3.25 14.95 3.47
N CYS A 121 3.42 15.71 4.56
CA CYS A 121 4.12 15.23 5.76
C CYS A 121 3.48 13.95 6.29
N ARG A 122 2.13 13.92 6.36
CA ARG A 122 1.39 12.74 6.80
C ARG A 122 1.60 11.54 5.87
N ASP A 123 1.51 11.76 4.57
CA ASP A 123 1.72 10.71 3.57
C ASP A 123 3.14 10.13 3.66
N ILE A 124 4.15 10.99 3.72
CA ILE A 124 5.55 10.57 3.86
C ILE A 124 5.73 9.79 5.18
N ALA A 125 5.41 10.39 6.31
CA ALA A 125 5.64 9.77 7.62
C ALA A 125 4.94 8.42 7.76
N LEU A 126 3.64 8.35 7.47
CA LEU A 126 2.86 7.12 7.66
C LEU A 126 3.23 6.02 6.67
N PHE A 127 3.80 6.36 5.52
CA PHE A 127 4.30 5.38 4.57
C PHE A 127 5.62 4.74 4.99
N HIS A 128 6.36 5.40 5.90
CA HIS A 128 7.61 4.90 6.48
C HIS A 128 7.42 4.16 7.82
N LEU A 129 6.20 4.06 8.31
CA LEU A 129 5.87 3.45 9.59
C LEU A 129 4.95 2.24 9.41
N SER A 130 5.26 1.16 10.14
CA SER A 130 4.36 0.01 10.32
C SER A 130 4.04 -0.16 11.80
N ALA A 131 2.79 -0.57 12.10
CA ALA A 131 2.34 -0.91 13.46
C ALA A 131 2.67 -2.36 13.85
N THR A 132 3.58 -3.00 13.13
CA THR A 132 4.06 -4.37 13.38
C THR A 132 5.57 -4.38 13.28
N GLN A 133 6.24 -5.13 14.14
CA GLN A 133 7.68 -5.30 14.07
C GLN A 133 8.08 -6.23 12.94
N TRP A 134 9.04 -5.80 12.14
CA TRP A 134 9.62 -6.52 11.02
C TRP A 134 11.13 -6.54 11.14
N MET A 135 11.71 -7.73 11.33
CA MET A 135 13.15 -7.93 11.28
C MET A 135 13.63 -8.09 9.83
N GLY A 136 14.90 -7.81 9.57
CA GLY A 136 15.50 -7.99 8.25
C GLY A 136 15.34 -9.42 7.73
N VAL A 137 15.44 -10.42 8.59
CA VAL A 137 15.23 -11.83 8.23
C VAL A 137 13.84 -12.10 7.70
N ASP A 138 12.81 -11.45 8.25
CA ASP A 138 11.42 -11.61 7.81
C ASP A 138 11.17 -10.97 6.44
N MET A 139 11.89 -9.88 6.15
CA MET A 139 11.76 -9.11 4.91
C MET A 139 12.51 -9.73 3.73
N SER A 140 13.54 -10.53 3.98
CA SER A 140 14.41 -11.13 2.96
C SER A 140 13.69 -12.06 1.99
N SER A 141 12.53 -12.59 2.34
CA SER A 141 11.76 -13.55 1.54
C SER A 141 10.70 -12.93 0.62
N GLY A 142 10.75 -11.60 0.37
CA GLY A 142 9.76 -10.92 -0.48
C GLY A 142 8.40 -10.78 0.20
N LYS A 143 8.34 -10.05 1.28
CA LYS A 143 7.11 -9.81 2.06
C LYS A 143 6.40 -8.54 1.62
N THR A 144 5.11 -8.53 1.93
CA THR A 144 4.26 -7.34 1.86
C THR A 144 4.05 -6.81 3.28
N ILE A 145 4.47 -5.57 3.52
CA ILE A 145 4.40 -4.89 4.81
C ILE A 145 3.30 -3.84 4.76
N SER A 146 2.30 -3.96 5.61
CA SER A 146 1.26 -2.92 5.74
C SER A 146 1.78 -1.74 6.54
N THR A 147 1.67 -0.54 5.96
CA THR A 147 2.08 0.71 6.60
C THR A 147 0.93 1.36 7.36
N MET A 148 1.26 2.32 8.22
CA MET A 148 0.27 3.14 8.94
C MET A 148 -0.53 4.07 8.00
N LEU A 149 -0.08 4.27 6.76
CA LEU A 149 -0.84 4.95 5.70
C LEU A 149 -1.98 4.07 5.14
N GLY A 150 -2.03 2.78 5.51
CA GLY A 150 -2.99 1.83 4.94
C GLY A 150 -2.63 1.37 3.52
N ARG A 151 -1.37 1.47 3.16
CA ARG A 151 -0.79 0.99 1.90
C ARG A 151 0.34 0.02 2.19
N ASP A 152 0.55 -0.87 1.25
CA ASP A 152 1.54 -1.93 1.41
C ASP A 152 2.88 -1.54 0.76
N LEU A 153 3.97 -1.95 1.41
CA LEU A 153 5.33 -1.96 0.87
C LEU A 153 5.68 -3.39 0.44
N ASN A 154 6.38 -3.52 -0.65
CA ASN A 154 6.93 -4.80 -1.08
C ASN A 154 8.43 -4.82 -0.78
N THR A 155 8.90 -5.91 -0.17
CA THR A 155 10.32 -6.12 0.06
C THR A 155 10.87 -7.15 -0.93
N GLY A 156 12.15 -7.09 -1.19
CA GLY A 156 12.86 -8.04 -2.04
C GLY A 156 14.35 -7.92 -1.83
N ILE A 157 15.11 -8.86 -2.36
CA ILE A 157 16.59 -8.80 -2.35
C ILE A 157 17.06 -8.34 -3.73
N ASP A 158 17.90 -7.34 -3.76
CA ASP A 158 18.63 -6.99 -4.97
C ASP A 158 19.68 -8.09 -5.28
N SER A 159 19.60 -8.66 -6.46
CA SER A 159 20.45 -9.78 -6.87
C SER A 159 21.93 -9.40 -7.02
N VAL A 160 22.24 -8.12 -7.16
CA VAL A 160 23.59 -7.61 -7.37
C VAL A 160 24.26 -7.24 -6.05
N SER A 161 23.60 -6.42 -5.23
CA SER A 161 24.13 -5.94 -3.95
C SER A 161 23.85 -6.90 -2.79
N GLY A 162 22.83 -7.75 -2.89
CA GLY A 162 22.31 -8.57 -1.79
C GLY A 162 21.53 -7.77 -0.74
N SER A 163 21.34 -6.49 -0.94
CA SER A 163 20.61 -5.61 -0.01
C SER A 163 19.10 -5.87 -0.07
N ILE A 164 18.43 -5.71 1.08
CA ILE A 164 16.98 -5.70 1.12
C ILE A 164 16.48 -4.38 0.54
N MET A 165 15.65 -4.47 -0.48
CA MET A 165 15.05 -3.34 -1.16
C MET A 165 13.58 -3.20 -0.78
N ILE A 166 13.13 -1.98 -0.55
CA ILE A 166 11.74 -1.62 -0.35
C ILE A 166 11.22 -1.00 -1.65
N ASN A 167 10.13 -1.57 -2.18
CA ASN A 167 9.53 -1.17 -3.46
C ASN A 167 10.54 -1.12 -4.62
N ARG A 168 11.61 -1.93 -4.56
CA ARG A 168 12.72 -1.99 -5.54
C ARG A 168 13.51 -0.68 -5.70
N TYR A 169 13.30 0.28 -4.82
CA TYR A 169 13.90 1.61 -4.94
C TYR A 169 14.75 1.98 -3.73
N SER A 170 14.22 1.83 -2.52
CA SER A 170 14.93 2.19 -1.28
C SER A 170 15.67 0.99 -0.73
N ALA A 171 16.99 1.06 -0.64
CA ALA A 171 17.79 0.01 -0.01
C ALA A 171 17.86 0.21 1.51
N ILE A 172 17.77 -0.89 2.26
CA ILE A 172 18.09 -0.87 3.69
C ILE A 172 19.61 -0.85 3.83
N VAL A 173 20.14 0.22 4.44
CA VAL A 173 21.57 0.43 4.67
C VAL A 173 21.99 -0.18 6.00
N THR A 174 21.25 0.12 7.07
CA THR A 174 21.42 -0.47 8.39
C THR A 174 20.12 -1.11 8.83
N MET A 175 20.17 -2.37 9.20
CA MET A 175 18.97 -3.10 9.58
C MET A 175 18.99 -3.45 11.07
N ASP A 176 17.78 -3.70 11.60
CA ASP A 176 17.57 -4.28 12.92
C ASP A 176 18.15 -3.45 14.09
N ASN A 177 18.01 -2.10 14.01
CA ASN A 177 18.23 -1.29 15.20
C ASN A 177 17.05 -1.53 16.17
N GLU A 178 17.27 -2.43 17.13
CA GLU A 178 16.27 -2.77 18.15
C GLU A 178 16.18 -1.65 19.18
N LEU A 179 14.98 -1.09 19.33
CA LEU A 179 14.66 0.01 20.23
C LEU A 179 13.55 -0.41 21.19
N GLU A 180 13.35 0.37 22.26
CA GLU A 180 12.41 0.00 23.33
C GLU A 180 10.97 -0.20 22.84
N ASN A 181 10.56 0.53 21.81
CA ASN A 181 9.21 0.50 21.28
C ASN A 181 9.13 0.03 19.82
N GLY A 182 10.19 -0.58 19.28
CA GLY A 182 10.16 -1.09 17.92
C GLY A 182 11.52 -1.35 17.29
N ILE A 183 11.52 -1.45 15.97
CA ILE A 183 12.70 -1.69 15.16
C ILE A 183 12.84 -0.53 14.17
N LEU A 184 14.07 -0.04 14.02
CA LEU A 184 14.38 0.98 13.03
C LEU A 184 15.35 0.44 11.98
N HIS A 185 14.99 0.61 10.71
CA HIS A 185 15.86 0.35 9.57
C HIS A 185 16.21 1.66 8.90
N GLU A 186 17.50 1.89 8.70
CA GLU A 186 17.98 3.04 7.94
C GLU A 186 17.89 2.77 6.46
N ILE A 187 17.37 3.72 5.69
CA ILE A 187 17.20 3.60 4.24
C ILE A 187 17.89 4.74 3.50
N ASP A 188 18.38 4.44 2.32
CA ASP A 188 19.14 5.37 1.47
C ASP A 188 18.27 6.32 0.63
N HIS A 189 16.98 5.99 0.45
CA HIS A 189 16.01 6.79 -0.29
C HIS A 189 14.68 6.84 0.45
N VAL A 190 13.97 7.97 0.34
CA VAL A 190 12.59 8.09 0.82
C VAL A 190 11.71 7.10 0.08
N ILE A 191 10.92 6.31 0.80
CA ILE A 191 9.97 5.39 0.20
C ILE A 191 8.90 6.20 -0.53
N GLN A 192 8.94 6.15 -1.83
CA GLN A 192 8.03 6.93 -2.65
C GLN A 192 6.72 6.17 -2.86
N ARG A 193 5.64 6.93 -2.77
CA ARG A 193 4.35 6.51 -3.28
C ARG A 193 4.30 6.91 -4.75
N SER A 194 4.12 5.94 -5.63
CA SER A 194 3.76 6.32 -7.00
C SER A 194 2.40 7.02 -7.01
N ASN A 195 2.38 8.25 -7.47
CA ASN A 195 1.16 9.00 -7.77
C ASN A 195 0.70 8.75 -9.21
N ARG A 196 1.46 7.96 -9.96
CA ARG A 196 1.16 7.63 -11.35
C ARG A 196 0.16 6.49 -11.42
N LEU A 197 -0.63 6.51 -12.46
CA LEU A 197 -1.47 5.38 -12.82
C LEU A 197 -0.60 4.27 -13.42
N MET A 198 -1.10 3.05 -13.46
CA MET A 198 -0.31 1.86 -13.80
C MET A 198 0.40 1.97 -15.16
N ALA A 199 -0.24 2.53 -16.18
CA ALA A 199 0.38 2.74 -17.48
C ALA A 199 1.54 3.76 -17.40
N GLY A 200 1.36 4.85 -16.67
CA GLY A 200 2.42 5.84 -16.44
C GLY A 200 3.57 5.32 -15.60
N GLU A 201 3.31 4.40 -14.67
CA GLU A 201 4.35 3.72 -13.91
C GLU A 201 5.20 2.82 -14.82
N MET A 202 4.57 2.10 -15.73
CA MET A 202 5.30 1.28 -16.71
C MET A 202 6.15 2.12 -17.67
N GLU A 203 5.71 3.33 -18.01
CA GLU A 203 6.50 4.26 -18.84
C GLU A 203 7.76 4.78 -18.13
N GLN A 204 7.70 4.95 -16.81
CA GLN A 204 8.89 5.29 -16.01
C GLN A 204 9.95 4.19 -16.03
N HIS A 205 9.52 2.95 -16.18
CA HIS A 205 10.37 1.77 -16.30
C HIS A 205 10.48 1.30 -17.76
N ALA A 206 10.60 2.25 -18.70
CA ALA A 206 10.75 1.95 -20.12
C ALA A 206 12.02 1.14 -20.46
N ASP A 207 13.02 1.20 -19.60
CA ASP A 207 14.20 0.33 -19.64
C ASP A 207 13.86 -1.16 -19.51
N LEU A 208 12.77 -1.49 -18.79
CA LEU A 208 12.30 -2.84 -18.55
C LEU A 208 11.10 -3.25 -19.39
N PHE A 209 10.19 -2.32 -19.72
CA PHE A 209 8.86 -2.62 -20.27
C PHE A 209 8.50 -1.80 -21.50
N SER A 210 9.47 -1.41 -22.35
CA SER A 210 9.20 -0.53 -23.50
C SER A 210 8.22 -1.16 -24.49
N ILE A 211 8.38 -2.45 -24.80
CA ILE A 211 7.55 -3.16 -25.76
C ILE A 211 6.12 -3.31 -25.24
N TYR A 212 5.98 -3.73 -23.99
CA TYR A 212 4.67 -3.94 -23.36
C TYR A 212 3.91 -2.62 -23.17
N SER A 213 4.61 -1.57 -22.74
CA SER A 213 4.05 -0.22 -22.57
C SER A 213 3.54 0.36 -23.89
N GLN A 214 4.30 0.20 -24.98
CA GLN A 214 3.88 0.61 -26.30
C GLN A 214 2.62 -0.18 -26.76
N ALA A 215 2.58 -1.47 -26.50
CA ALA A 215 1.41 -2.30 -26.84
C ALA A 215 0.15 -1.88 -26.07
N LEU A 216 0.28 -1.51 -24.78
CA LEU A 216 -0.85 -0.96 -24.00
C LEU A 216 -1.38 0.34 -24.60
N LYS A 217 -0.50 1.21 -25.10
CA LYS A 217 -0.91 2.48 -25.74
C LYS A 217 -1.66 2.27 -27.03
N VAL A 218 -1.12 1.48 -27.96
CA VAL A 218 -1.76 1.26 -29.28
C VAL A 218 -3.08 0.50 -29.21
N THR A 219 -3.27 -0.29 -28.15
CA THR A 219 -4.54 -1.00 -27.90
C THR A 219 -5.58 -0.16 -27.14
N GLY A 220 -5.21 1.05 -26.64
CA GLY A 220 -6.07 1.89 -25.80
C GLY A 220 -6.31 1.32 -24.39
N LEU A 221 -5.62 0.24 -24.03
CA LEU A 221 -5.72 -0.33 -22.69
C LEU A 221 -5.04 0.55 -21.64
N ALA A 222 -4.03 1.32 -22.02
CA ALA A 222 -3.41 2.31 -21.14
C ALA A 222 -4.45 3.28 -20.56
N ASP A 223 -5.35 3.80 -21.40
CA ASP A 223 -6.44 4.69 -20.96
C ASP A 223 -7.46 3.95 -20.11
N SER A 224 -7.76 2.71 -20.44
CA SER A 224 -8.71 1.87 -19.67
C SER A 224 -8.19 1.63 -18.24
N LEU A 225 -6.88 1.53 -18.04
CA LEU A 225 -6.23 1.35 -16.73
C LEU A 225 -6.19 2.64 -15.88
N THR A 226 -6.63 3.77 -16.42
CA THR A 226 -6.79 5.02 -15.66
C THR A 226 -8.05 5.02 -14.79
N ALA A 227 -9.02 4.17 -15.09
CA ALA A 227 -10.28 4.11 -14.35
C ALA A 227 -10.02 3.66 -12.89
N GLN A 228 -10.25 4.57 -11.94
CA GLN A 228 -10.09 4.31 -10.52
C GLN A 228 -11.41 3.98 -9.81
N LYS A 229 -12.52 4.32 -10.44
CA LYS A 229 -13.85 4.11 -9.89
C LYS A 229 -14.78 3.54 -10.95
N ARG A 230 -15.64 2.66 -10.50
CA ARG A 230 -16.75 2.14 -11.28
C ARG A 230 -18.05 2.68 -10.71
N THR A 231 -18.86 3.32 -11.53
CA THR A 231 -20.17 3.89 -11.18
C THR A 231 -21.33 3.20 -11.91
N ASP A 232 -21.00 2.36 -12.90
CA ASP A 232 -21.92 1.63 -13.76
C ASP A 232 -22.27 0.23 -13.19
N PHE A 233 -22.67 0.20 -11.92
CA PHE A 233 -23.19 -1.03 -11.35
C PHE A 233 -24.56 -1.32 -11.94
N ASP A 234 -24.68 -2.45 -12.65
CA ASP A 234 -25.98 -2.97 -12.96
C ASP A 234 -26.55 -3.65 -11.69
N GLU A 235 -27.76 -3.21 -11.28
CA GLU A 235 -28.46 -3.87 -10.16
C GLU A 235 -28.69 -5.37 -10.44
N ALA A 236 -28.66 -5.78 -11.71
CA ALA A 236 -28.76 -7.18 -12.11
C ALA A 236 -27.54 -8.02 -11.70
N ASP A 237 -26.36 -7.38 -11.54
CA ASP A 237 -25.12 -8.06 -11.12
C ASP A 237 -25.14 -8.43 -9.63
N VAL A 238 -26.11 -7.92 -8.86
CA VAL A 238 -26.20 -8.15 -7.41
C VAL A 238 -27.45 -8.95 -7.09
N ALA A 239 -27.26 -10.18 -6.61
CA ALA A 239 -28.38 -11.08 -6.31
C ALA A 239 -29.24 -10.63 -5.13
N GLY A 240 -30.54 -10.52 -5.34
CA GLY A 240 -31.60 -10.57 -4.35
C GLY A 240 -31.52 -9.53 -3.22
N GLN A 241 -31.35 -10.02 -2.00
CA GLN A 241 -31.41 -9.22 -0.76
C GLN A 241 -30.28 -8.21 -0.59
N TYR A 242 -29.22 -8.29 -1.37
CA TYR A 242 -28.05 -7.42 -1.28
C TYR A 242 -28.16 -6.14 -2.12
N LYS A 243 -29.18 -5.99 -2.95
CA LYS A 243 -29.39 -4.80 -3.82
C LYS A 243 -29.32 -3.46 -3.06
N PHE A 244 -29.81 -3.44 -1.82
CA PHE A 244 -29.84 -2.23 -1.00
C PHE A 244 -28.47 -1.84 -0.40
N TYR A 245 -27.49 -2.72 -0.48
CA TYR A 245 -26.14 -2.53 0.07
C TYR A 245 -25.09 -2.29 -1.00
N VAL A 246 -25.48 -2.18 -2.27
CA VAL A 246 -24.54 -1.91 -3.35
C VAL A 246 -24.05 -0.47 -3.22
N PRO A 247 -22.76 -0.24 -3.04
CA PRO A 247 -22.22 1.12 -3.00
C PRO A 247 -22.42 1.77 -4.38
N LYS A 248 -22.75 3.06 -4.38
CA LYS A 248 -22.89 3.83 -5.64
C LYS A 248 -21.62 3.93 -6.45
N GLU A 249 -20.48 3.75 -5.79
CA GLU A 249 -19.15 3.76 -6.39
C GLU A 249 -18.32 2.60 -5.83
N CYS A 250 -17.54 1.96 -6.67
CA CYS A 250 -16.55 0.96 -6.27
C CYS A 250 -15.17 1.42 -6.71
N VAL A 251 -14.20 1.35 -5.80
CA VAL A 251 -12.80 1.60 -6.15
C VAL A 251 -12.29 0.41 -6.96
N MET A 252 -11.83 0.68 -8.17
CA MET A 252 -11.23 -0.32 -9.04
C MET A 252 -9.73 -0.40 -8.81
N GLY A 253 -9.20 -1.58 -8.96
CA GLY A 253 -7.78 -1.83 -8.99
C GLY A 253 -7.46 -2.88 -10.05
N TYR A 254 -6.23 -2.89 -10.49
CA TYR A 254 -5.76 -3.83 -11.51
C TYR A 254 -4.49 -4.51 -11.04
N THR A 255 -4.23 -5.70 -11.56
CA THR A 255 -2.94 -6.38 -11.48
C THR A 255 -2.53 -6.73 -12.90
N ILE A 256 -1.33 -6.33 -13.30
CA ILE A 256 -0.77 -6.65 -14.61
C ILE A 256 0.39 -7.63 -14.44
N PHE A 257 0.38 -8.69 -15.22
CA PHE A 257 1.51 -9.60 -15.40
C PHE A 257 2.25 -9.18 -16.68
N ALA A 258 3.15 -8.22 -16.53
CA ALA A 258 3.90 -7.67 -17.68
C ALA A 258 5.20 -8.44 -17.88
N GLU A 259 5.46 -8.89 -19.08
CA GLU A 259 6.74 -9.43 -19.47
C GLU A 259 7.74 -8.30 -19.66
N THR A 260 8.96 -8.52 -19.16
CA THR A 260 10.07 -7.60 -19.41
C THR A 260 10.54 -7.68 -20.86
N ASP A 261 11.13 -6.59 -21.35
CA ASP A 261 11.75 -6.56 -22.68
C ASP A 261 12.81 -7.65 -22.86
N GLU A 262 13.54 -7.98 -21.81
CA GLU A 262 14.50 -9.09 -21.80
C GLU A 262 13.81 -10.44 -22.04
N ALA A 263 12.72 -10.70 -21.32
CA ALA A 263 11.96 -11.94 -21.46
C ALA A 263 11.33 -12.06 -22.87
N LEU A 264 10.82 -10.96 -23.42
CA LEU A 264 10.27 -10.91 -24.76
C LEU A 264 11.37 -11.14 -25.83
N ARG A 265 12.52 -10.48 -25.70
CA ARG A 265 13.65 -10.68 -26.62
C ARG A 265 14.21 -12.10 -26.57
N ALA A 266 14.21 -12.75 -25.43
CA ALA A 266 14.58 -14.17 -25.30
C ALA A 266 13.65 -15.11 -26.10
N LYS A 267 12.42 -14.64 -26.44
CA LYS A 267 11.47 -15.32 -27.33
C LYS A 267 11.50 -14.82 -28.77
N GLY A 268 12.45 -13.96 -29.14
CA GLY A 268 12.57 -13.37 -30.47
C GLY A 268 11.63 -12.19 -30.73
N ILE A 269 10.97 -11.65 -29.69
CA ILE A 269 10.06 -10.51 -29.76
C ILE A 269 10.89 -9.25 -29.39
N ASN A 270 11.28 -8.46 -30.42
CA ASN A 270 12.19 -7.33 -30.21
C ASN A 270 11.48 -5.97 -30.19
N ASN A 271 10.25 -5.93 -30.65
CA ASN A 271 9.44 -4.72 -30.73
C ASN A 271 7.95 -5.04 -30.67
N MET A 272 7.10 -4.01 -30.67
CA MET A 272 5.64 -4.15 -30.61
C MET A 272 5.07 -4.91 -31.81
N ASP A 273 5.63 -4.78 -33.00
CA ASP A 273 5.14 -5.47 -34.21
C ASP A 273 5.41 -6.98 -34.11
N ASP A 274 6.55 -7.38 -33.54
CA ASP A 274 6.86 -8.79 -33.25
C ASP A 274 5.89 -9.35 -32.18
N LEU A 275 5.55 -8.55 -31.18
CA LEU A 275 4.54 -8.93 -30.16
C LEU A 275 3.16 -9.10 -30.80
N ALA A 276 2.77 -8.21 -31.71
CA ALA A 276 1.51 -8.34 -32.45
C ALA A 276 1.46 -9.60 -33.32
N LYS A 277 2.58 -9.93 -33.99
CA LYS A 277 2.67 -11.20 -34.75
C LYS A 277 2.56 -12.42 -33.84
N PHE A 278 3.28 -12.40 -32.72
CA PHE A 278 3.18 -13.48 -31.73
C PHE A 278 1.75 -13.64 -31.22
N ALA A 279 1.06 -12.55 -30.87
CA ALA A 279 -0.33 -12.59 -30.46
C ALA A 279 -1.25 -13.15 -31.56
N ASN A 280 -1.01 -12.77 -32.83
CA ASN A 280 -1.75 -13.31 -33.96
C ASN A 280 -1.54 -14.82 -34.09
N GLU A 281 -0.33 -15.32 -33.93
CA GLU A 281 -0.04 -16.77 -33.98
C GLU A 281 -0.75 -17.51 -32.83
N VAL A 282 -0.69 -16.97 -31.60
CA VAL A 282 -1.34 -17.57 -30.43
C VAL A 282 -2.86 -17.64 -30.60
N TYR A 283 -3.49 -16.57 -31.09
CA TYR A 283 -4.95 -16.47 -31.14
C TYR A 283 -5.56 -16.89 -32.48
N ALA A 284 -4.78 -17.02 -33.55
CA ALA A 284 -5.31 -17.46 -34.89
C ALA A 284 -6.04 -18.77 -34.80
N HIS A 285 -5.62 -19.69 -33.94
CA HIS A 285 -6.17 -21.03 -33.80
C HIS A 285 -7.14 -21.21 -32.63
N CYS A 286 -7.45 -20.15 -31.87
CA CYS A 286 -8.36 -20.27 -30.73
C CYS A 286 -9.81 -20.66 -31.15
N ALA A 287 -10.21 -20.27 -32.34
CA ALA A 287 -11.53 -20.59 -32.90
C ALA A 287 -11.55 -21.89 -33.73
N ASP A 288 -10.41 -22.59 -33.85
CA ASP A 288 -10.33 -23.83 -34.60
C ASP A 288 -10.98 -24.99 -33.84
N ALA A 289 -11.63 -25.87 -34.55
CA ALA A 289 -12.25 -27.07 -33.98
C ALA A 289 -11.19 -27.93 -33.28
N GLY A 290 -11.43 -28.23 -32.00
CA GLY A 290 -10.51 -28.99 -31.15
C GLY A 290 -9.59 -28.14 -30.27
N SER A 291 -9.59 -26.80 -30.39
CA SER A 291 -8.96 -25.93 -29.39
C SER A 291 -9.77 -25.94 -28.08
N GLY A 292 -9.11 -25.81 -26.93
CA GLY A 292 -9.81 -25.72 -25.64
C GLY A 292 -10.68 -24.46 -25.49
N TRP A 293 -10.56 -23.51 -26.42
CA TRP A 293 -11.31 -22.26 -26.44
C TRP A 293 -12.42 -22.22 -27.51
N TYR A 294 -12.51 -23.25 -28.37
CA TYR A 294 -13.43 -23.30 -29.49
C TYR A 294 -14.89 -23.03 -29.12
N ASP A 295 -15.37 -23.71 -28.08
CA ASP A 295 -16.77 -23.57 -27.65
C ASP A 295 -17.04 -22.16 -27.08
N TYR A 296 -16.09 -21.57 -26.38
CA TYR A 296 -16.22 -20.20 -25.86
C TYR A 296 -16.34 -19.19 -27.00
N TYR A 297 -15.40 -19.20 -27.94
CA TYR A 297 -15.41 -18.26 -29.08
C TYR A 297 -16.61 -18.43 -29.98
N ARG A 298 -16.96 -19.66 -30.28
CA ARG A 298 -18.13 -19.99 -31.06
C ARG A 298 -19.44 -19.55 -30.41
N ASN A 299 -19.61 -19.86 -29.13
CA ASN A 299 -20.84 -19.56 -28.40
C ASN A 299 -21.05 -18.07 -28.19
N HIS A 300 -19.96 -17.28 -28.14
CA HIS A 300 -20.01 -15.83 -27.99
C HIS A 300 -19.92 -15.08 -29.34
N GLY A 301 -19.85 -15.77 -30.45
CA GLY A 301 -19.77 -15.16 -31.79
C GLY A 301 -18.49 -14.29 -31.96
N ILE A 302 -17.41 -14.62 -31.27
CA ILE A 302 -16.17 -13.85 -31.31
C ILE A 302 -15.33 -14.31 -32.49
N THR A 303 -15.07 -13.37 -33.42
CA THR A 303 -14.11 -13.56 -34.50
C THR A 303 -12.86 -12.76 -34.20
N VAL A 304 -11.71 -13.44 -34.11
CA VAL A 304 -10.42 -12.78 -33.83
C VAL A 304 -9.98 -11.97 -35.03
N SER A 305 -9.65 -10.70 -34.84
CA SER A 305 -9.02 -9.84 -35.84
C SER A 305 -7.50 -9.91 -35.67
N THR A 306 -6.78 -10.15 -36.75
CA THR A 306 -5.32 -10.16 -36.84
C THR A 306 -4.76 -8.95 -37.60
N GLY A 307 -5.62 -7.95 -37.87
CA GLY A 307 -5.23 -6.70 -38.53
C GLY A 307 -4.61 -5.68 -37.56
N ASN A 308 -4.32 -4.48 -38.09
CA ASN A 308 -3.73 -3.37 -37.33
C ASN A 308 -4.78 -2.57 -36.55
N ASP A 309 -5.97 -3.09 -36.39
CA ASP A 309 -7.07 -2.49 -35.60
C ASP A 309 -6.95 -2.81 -34.10
N TYR A 310 -5.76 -2.56 -33.54
CA TYR A 310 -5.34 -2.96 -32.20
C TYR A 310 -6.28 -2.50 -31.06
N ALA A 311 -7.00 -1.40 -31.26
CA ALA A 311 -7.95 -0.90 -30.25
C ALA A 311 -9.24 -1.75 -30.14
N LYS A 312 -9.52 -2.61 -31.12
CA LYS A 312 -10.73 -3.46 -31.07
C LYS A 312 -10.57 -4.56 -30.02
N PRO A 313 -11.60 -4.80 -29.20
CA PRO A 313 -11.55 -5.82 -28.15
C PRO A 313 -11.29 -7.25 -28.64
N ASN A 314 -11.65 -7.54 -29.91
CA ASN A 314 -11.42 -8.84 -30.56
C ASN A 314 -10.13 -8.90 -31.39
N ASN A 315 -9.30 -7.87 -31.36
CA ASN A 315 -7.97 -7.92 -31.97
C ASN A 315 -7.05 -8.83 -31.14
N ALA A 316 -6.24 -9.65 -31.79
CA ALA A 316 -5.37 -10.62 -31.14
C ALA A 316 -4.41 -9.99 -30.12
N LEU A 317 -3.79 -8.84 -30.44
CA LEU A 317 -2.91 -8.14 -29.50
C LEU A 317 -3.70 -7.59 -28.29
N ASN A 318 -4.88 -7.02 -28.51
CA ASN A 318 -5.73 -6.53 -27.43
C ASN A 318 -6.16 -7.68 -26.49
N MET A 319 -6.54 -8.81 -27.07
CA MET A 319 -6.92 -10.01 -26.31
C MET A 319 -5.73 -10.56 -25.52
N PHE A 320 -4.54 -10.60 -26.12
CA PHE A 320 -3.31 -11.02 -25.46
C PHE A 320 -3.03 -10.17 -24.21
N LEU A 321 -3.02 -8.85 -24.35
CA LEU A 321 -2.78 -7.95 -23.23
C LEU A 321 -3.86 -8.05 -22.15
N ARG A 322 -5.15 -8.14 -22.54
CA ARG A 322 -6.24 -8.32 -21.57
C ARG A 322 -6.12 -9.60 -20.76
N TYR A 323 -5.58 -10.65 -21.34
CA TYR A 323 -5.34 -11.91 -20.63
C TYR A 323 -4.35 -11.75 -19.47
N HIS A 324 -3.43 -10.78 -19.57
CA HIS A 324 -2.44 -10.46 -18.56
C HIS A 324 -2.90 -9.41 -17.54
N ILE A 325 -4.16 -8.97 -17.61
CA ILE A 325 -4.72 -7.93 -16.73
C ILE A 325 -5.87 -8.50 -15.91
N LEU A 326 -5.69 -8.52 -14.58
CA LEU A 326 -6.78 -8.81 -13.66
C LEU A 326 -7.48 -7.50 -13.25
N LYS A 327 -8.82 -7.52 -13.19
CA LYS A 327 -9.65 -6.40 -12.73
C LYS A 327 -9.77 -6.33 -11.20
N CYS A 328 -8.73 -6.73 -10.51
CA CYS A 328 -8.62 -6.65 -9.05
C CYS A 328 -7.17 -6.46 -8.65
N LYS A 329 -6.94 -5.86 -7.46
CA LYS A 329 -5.61 -5.73 -6.88
C LYS A 329 -5.25 -7.02 -6.14
N VAL A 330 -4.24 -7.73 -6.62
CA VAL A 330 -3.76 -8.99 -6.01
C VAL A 330 -2.30 -8.81 -5.60
N PRO A 331 -1.99 -8.82 -4.30
CA PRO A 331 -0.62 -8.82 -3.81
C PRO A 331 0.11 -10.11 -4.17
N PHE A 332 1.43 -10.03 -4.34
CA PHE A 332 2.26 -11.16 -4.76
C PHE A 332 2.17 -12.35 -3.80
N ASP A 333 2.12 -12.11 -2.50
CA ASP A 333 2.02 -13.13 -1.47
C ASP A 333 0.74 -13.96 -1.55
N LYS A 334 -0.34 -13.39 -2.11
CA LYS A 334 -1.60 -14.09 -2.34
C LYS A 334 -1.59 -14.96 -3.59
N LEU A 335 -0.74 -14.65 -4.56
CA LEU A 335 -0.60 -15.46 -5.77
C LEU A 335 0.05 -16.82 -5.51
N ILE A 336 0.84 -16.96 -4.45
CA ILE A 336 1.66 -18.14 -4.18
C ILE A 336 0.96 -19.15 -3.25
N ARG A 337 0.01 -18.70 -2.41
CA ARG A 337 -0.48 -19.50 -1.27
C ARG A 337 -1.77 -20.24 -1.48
N THR A 338 -2.58 -19.88 -2.45
CA THR A 338 -3.92 -20.45 -2.64
C THR A 338 -4.25 -20.63 -4.11
N PHE A 339 -5.08 -21.63 -4.40
CA PHE A 339 -5.75 -21.75 -5.69
C PHE A 339 -6.73 -20.56 -5.81
N ASN A 340 -6.44 -19.65 -6.74
CA ASN A 340 -7.21 -18.44 -6.91
C ASN A 340 -7.90 -18.46 -8.28
N GLU A 341 -9.22 -18.30 -8.28
CA GLU A 341 -9.97 -17.92 -9.48
C GLU A 341 -10.13 -16.39 -9.47
N PHE A 342 -9.61 -15.74 -10.50
CA PHE A 342 -9.75 -14.31 -10.68
C PHE A 342 -10.74 -14.00 -11.79
N PRO A 343 -11.67 -13.04 -11.60
CA PRO A 343 -12.53 -12.59 -12.67
C PRO A 343 -11.69 -11.99 -13.80
N LYS A 344 -11.94 -12.45 -15.01
CA LYS A 344 -11.26 -12.01 -16.24
C LYS A 344 -11.93 -10.78 -16.83
#